data_31c9090ba94b054e428da26a5bfe6b24
#
_entry.id   31c9090ba94b054e428da26a5bfe6b24
#
_cell.length_a   1.000
_cell.length_b   1.000
_cell.length_c   1.000
_cell.angle_alpha   90.00
_cell.angle_beta   90.00
_cell.angle_gamma   90.00
#
_symmetry.space_group_name_H-M   'P 1'
#
loop_
_entity.id
_entity.type
_entity.pdbx_description
1 polymer ?
#
loop_
_entity_poly.entity_id
_entity_poly.type
_entity_poly.pdbx_seq_one_letter_code
_entity_poly.pdbx_strand_id
1 'polypeptide(L)'
;MNLEKIKCFVDIVKYNSFTKAAQENYITQAAISQQIASMEAELGFPLFVRSKRGFTVTDSGKSFYESSLRLLALYSRSLSRARCIAHNLSGYISLGIWPGLDTTHTYCVIQRLLQAYPSMQITIRPGTPTE
;
A
#
# COMPACT_ATOMS: atom_id res chain seq x y z
N MET A 1 -2.38 19.45 -1.37
CA MET A 1 -2.60 18.00 -1.06
C MET A 1 -1.25 17.29 -1.02
N ASN A 2 -1.01 16.41 -0.03
CA ASN A 2 0.22 15.60 0.08
C ASN A 2 -0.13 14.11 0.31
N LEU A 3 0.86 13.23 0.16
CA LEU A 3 0.67 11.78 0.31
C LEU A 3 0.25 11.35 1.73
N GLU A 4 0.64 12.09 2.75
CA GLU A 4 0.26 11.80 4.13
C GLU A 4 -1.24 12.01 4.36
N LYS A 5 -1.82 13.08 3.83
CA LYS A 5 -3.27 13.30 3.86
C LYS A 5 -4.03 12.18 3.14
N ILE A 6 -3.51 11.72 1.98
CA ILE A 6 -4.11 10.61 1.22
C ILE A 6 -4.03 9.32 2.04
N LYS A 7 -2.92 9.04 2.69
CA LYS A 7 -2.77 7.87 3.56
C LYS A 7 -3.75 7.93 4.73
N CYS A 8 -3.85 9.06 5.42
CA CYS A 8 -4.82 9.26 6.50
C CYS A 8 -6.26 8.99 6.03
N PHE A 9 -6.64 9.49 4.86
CA PHE A 9 -7.95 9.24 4.26
C PHE A 9 -8.18 7.73 4.02
N VAL A 10 -7.22 7.05 3.39
CA VAL A 10 -7.28 5.61 3.12
C VAL A 10 -7.43 4.81 4.42
N ASP A 11 -6.67 5.16 5.46
CA ASP A 11 -6.74 4.48 6.75
C ASP A 11 -8.08 4.70 7.45
N ILE A 12 -8.69 5.90 7.37
CA ILE A 12 -10.02 6.16 7.92
C ILE A 12 -11.07 5.26 7.24
N VAL A 13 -11.04 5.15 5.93
CA VAL A 13 -11.97 4.29 5.19
C VAL A 13 -11.74 2.82 5.55
N LYS A 14 -10.49 2.37 5.56
CA LYS A 14 -10.08 1.00 5.88
C LYS A 14 -10.53 0.55 7.28
N TYR A 15 -10.32 1.39 8.28
CA TYR A 15 -10.66 1.07 9.67
C TYR A 15 -12.08 1.48 10.06
N ASN A 16 -12.77 2.20 9.20
CA ASN A 16 -14.05 2.83 9.48
C ASN A 16 -14.04 3.61 10.82
N SER A 17 -12.91 4.28 11.11
CA SER A 17 -12.68 4.96 12.40
C SER A 17 -11.60 6.03 12.28
N PHE A 18 -11.95 7.28 12.61
CA PHE A 18 -11.00 8.38 12.73
C PHE A 18 -9.97 8.14 13.85
N THR A 19 -10.44 7.62 14.99
CA THR A 19 -9.59 7.37 16.15
C THR A 19 -8.55 6.30 15.85
N LYS A 20 -8.97 5.17 15.25
CA LYS A 20 -8.06 4.09 14.90
C LYS A 20 -7.06 4.50 13.81
N ALA A 21 -7.53 5.22 12.80
CA ALA A 21 -6.66 5.76 11.76
C ALA A 21 -5.64 6.77 12.31
N ALA A 22 -6.03 7.59 13.29
CA ALA A 22 -5.12 8.53 13.95
C ALA A 22 -4.02 7.78 14.72
N GLN A 23 -4.35 6.72 15.45
CA GLN A 23 -3.40 5.86 16.16
C GLN A 23 -2.39 5.24 15.19
N GLU A 24 -2.85 4.67 14.08
CA GLU A 24 -1.99 4.05 13.04
C GLU A 24 -1.05 5.06 12.35
N ASN A 25 -1.45 6.34 12.30
CA ASN A 25 -0.63 7.41 11.73
C ASN A 25 0.15 8.21 12.79
N TYR A 26 0.13 7.78 14.06
CA TYR A 26 0.85 8.41 15.19
C TYR A 26 0.50 9.90 15.38
N ILE A 27 -0.77 10.26 15.15
CA ILE A 27 -1.30 11.62 15.34
C ILE A 27 -2.56 11.61 16.19
N THR A 28 -3.00 12.79 16.61
CA THR A 28 -4.25 12.92 17.37
C THR A 28 -5.47 12.82 16.45
N GLN A 29 -6.62 12.43 17.02
CA GLN A 29 -7.89 12.39 16.28
C GLN A 29 -8.32 13.80 15.79
N ALA A 30 -7.97 14.85 16.53
CA ALA A 30 -8.19 16.23 16.10
C ALA A 30 -7.34 16.56 14.86
N ALA A 31 -6.07 16.17 14.86
CA ALA A 31 -5.15 16.41 13.74
C ALA A 31 -5.60 15.70 12.47
N ILE A 32 -5.98 14.41 12.54
CA ILE A 32 -6.47 13.69 11.36
C ILE A 32 -7.77 14.29 10.82
N SER A 33 -8.67 14.72 11.70
CA SER A 33 -9.91 15.40 11.31
C SER A 33 -9.65 16.72 10.59
N GLN A 34 -8.66 17.49 11.05
CA GLN A 34 -8.25 18.74 10.42
C GLN A 34 -7.58 18.49 9.06
N GLN A 35 -6.75 17.44 8.94
CA GLN A 35 -6.15 17.05 7.67
C GLN A 35 -7.20 16.68 6.62
N ILE A 36 -8.23 15.93 7.02
CA ILE A 36 -9.34 15.58 6.12
C ILE A 36 -10.14 16.82 5.72
N ALA A 37 -10.50 17.69 6.66
CA ALA A 37 -11.22 18.93 6.34
C ALA A 37 -10.42 19.82 5.37
N SER A 38 -9.10 19.96 5.58
CA SER A 38 -8.22 20.67 4.66
C SER A 38 -8.17 20.00 3.28
N MET A 39 -8.17 18.66 3.22
CA MET A 39 -8.16 17.91 1.97
C MET A 39 -9.47 18.06 1.20
N GLU A 40 -10.62 17.99 1.86
CA GLU A 40 -11.93 18.23 1.26
C GLU A 40 -12.05 19.65 0.70
N ALA A 41 -11.53 20.64 1.43
CA ALA A 41 -11.48 22.03 0.96
C ALA A 41 -10.60 22.19 -0.29
N GLU A 42 -9.44 21.54 -0.36
CA GLU A 42 -8.56 21.54 -1.53
C GLU A 42 -9.19 20.82 -2.74
N LEU A 43 -9.97 19.75 -2.51
CA LEU A 43 -10.63 18.97 -3.55
C LEU A 43 -11.92 19.63 -4.06
N GLY A 44 -12.54 20.48 -3.25
CA GLY A 44 -13.81 21.15 -3.58
C GLY A 44 -15.05 20.26 -3.43
N PHE A 45 -14.91 19.06 -2.83
CA PHE A 45 -16.03 18.16 -2.55
C PHE A 45 -15.79 17.35 -1.26
N PRO A 46 -16.86 16.93 -0.56
CA PRO A 46 -16.74 16.14 0.65
C PRO A 46 -16.40 14.68 0.34
N LEU A 47 -15.50 14.11 1.16
CA LEU A 47 -15.16 12.69 1.14
C LEU A 47 -16.01 11.89 2.13
N PHE A 48 -16.45 12.55 3.20
CA PHE A 48 -17.26 11.96 4.25
C PHE A 48 -18.51 12.81 4.53
N VAL A 49 -19.62 12.14 4.88
CA VAL A 49 -20.82 12.76 5.47
C VAL A 49 -20.89 12.35 6.93
N ARG A 50 -20.93 13.34 7.83
CA ARG A 50 -21.11 13.11 9.27
C ARG A 50 -22.57 12.95 9.60
N SER A 51 -22.90 12.00 10.47
CA SER A 51 -24.22 11.74 10.98
C SER A 51 -24.20 11.60 12.51
N LYS A 52 -25.37 11.58 13.15
CA LYS A 52 -25.48 11.35 14.59
C LYS A 52 -24.92 9.98 15.04
N ARG A 53 -24.80 9.02 14.11
CA ARG A 53 -24.32 7.65 14.38
C ARG A 53 -22.90 7.39 13.89
N GLY A 54 -22.17 8.45 13.46
CA GLY A 54 -20.82 8.32 12.92
C GLY A 54 -20.65 9.06 11.60
N PHE A 55 -19.97 8.44 10.65
CA PHE A 55 -19.75 8.98 9.31
C PHE A 55 -19.97 7.92 8.25
N THR A 56 -20.21 8.36 7.04
CA THR A 56 -20.25 7.51 5.84
C THR A 56 -19.36 8.13 4.75
N VAL A 57 -18.76 7.27 3.92
CA VAL A 57 -17.97 7.72 2.76
C VAL A 57 -18.93 8.12 1.64
N THR A 58 -18.73 9.29 1.05
CA THR A 58 -19.50 9.76 -0.13
C THR A 58 -19.17 8.91 -1.35
N ASP A 59 -19.98 9.00 -2.41
CA ASP A 59 -19.67 8.31 -3.67
C ASP A 59 -18.40 8.89 -4.33
N SER A 60 -18.19 10.21 -4.23
CA SER A 60 -16.92 10.84 -4.61
C SER A 60 -15.76 10.30 -3.77
N GLY A 61 -15.97 10.12 -2.46
CA GLY A 61 -14.99 9.51 -1.55
C GLY A 61 -14.65 8.08 -1.92
N LYS A 62 -15.62 7.24 -2.29
CA LYS A 62 -15.37 5.85 -2.75
C LYS A 62 -14.51 5.82 -4.00
N SER A 63 -14.87 6.60 -5.02
CA SER A 63 -14.09 6.73 -6.24
C SER A 63 -12.67 7.22 -5.98
N PHE A 64 -12.53 8.23 -5.11
CA PHE A 64 -11.24 8.76 -4.71
C PHE A 64 -10.42 7.74 -3.90
N TYR A 65 -11.06 6.91 -3.06
CA TYR A 65 -10.41 5.84 -2.30
C TYR A 65 -9.73 4.82 -3.19
N GLU A 66 -10.44 4.31 -4.22
CA GLU A 66 -9.86 3.34 -5.16
C GLU A 66 -8.65 3.91 -5.90
N SER A 67 -8.74 5.17 -6.34
CA SER A 67 -7.65 5.87 -7.00
C SER A 67 -6.47 6.11 -6.05
N SER A 68 -6.76 6.44 -4.79
CA SER A 68 -5.76 6.65 -3.73
C SER A 68 -4.97 5.38 -3.42
N LEU A 69 -5.62 4.22 -3.38
CA LEU A 69 -4.94 2.92 -3.20
C LEU A 69 -3.93 2.65 -4.31
N ARG A 70 -4.32 2.89 -5.58
CA ARG A 70 -3.43 2.72 -6.74
C ARG A 70 -2.25 3.68 -6.70
N LEU A 71 -2.49 4.94 -6.32
CA LEU A 71 -1.46 5.96 -6.20
C LEU A 71 -0.44 5.61 -5.11
N LEU A 72 -0.89 5.23 -3.92
CA LEU A 72 -0.01 4.83 -2.83
C LEU A 72 0.82 3.59 -3.19
N ALA A 73 0.22 2.60 -3.85
CA ALA A 73 0.92 1.41 -4.34
C ALA A 73 1.96 1.75 -5.41
N LEU A 74 1.66 2.67 -6.33
CA LEU A 74 2.60 3.14 -7.35
C LEU A 74 3.77 3.88 -6.70
N TYR A 75 3.49 4.79 -5.77
CA TYR A 75 4.51 5.53 -5.03
C TYR A 75 5.45 4.59 -4.27
N SER A 76 4.90 3.63 -3.53
CA SER A 76 5.69 2.64 -2.79
C SER A 76 6.61 1.82 -3.70
N ARG A 77 6.10 1.34 -4.84
CA ARG A 77 6.88 0.60 -5.84
C ARG A 77 7.98 1.46 -6.45
N SER A 78 7.67 2.71 -6.81
CA SER A 78 8.65 3.63 -7.38
C SER A 78 9.78 3.94 -6.40
N LEU A 79 9.45 4.16 -5.13
CA LEU A 79 10.43 4.39 -4.09
C LEU A 79 11.32 3.17 -3.83
N SER A 80 10.73 1.96 -3.78
CA SER A 80 11.48 0.72 -3.64
C SER A 80 12.44 0.51 -4.80
N ARG A 81 11.99 0.74 -6.04
CA ARG A 81 12.84 0.64 -7.23
C ARG A 81 13.99 1.64 -7.21
N ALA A 82 13.72 2.89 -6.86
CA ALA A 82 14.76 3.91 -6.75
C ALA A 82 15.80 3.56 -5.69
N ARG A 83 15.36 3.05 -4.53
CA ARG A 83 16.26 2.57 -3.46
C ARG A 83 17.13 1.40 -3.92
N CYS A 84 16.57 0.42 -4.62
CA CYS A 84 17.35 -0.69 -5.18
C CYS A 84 18.46 -0.20 -6.11
N ILE A 85 18.16 0.76 -6.97
CA ILE A 85 19.15 1.35 -7.89
C ILE A 85 20.22 2.14 -7.12
N ALA A 86 19.78 3.00 -6.20
CA ALA A 86 20.67 3.91 -5.44
C ALA A 86 21.66 3.14 -4.54
N HIS A 87 21.27 1.98 -4.03
CA HIS A 87 22.09 1.19 -3.10
C HIS A 87 22.83 0.03 -3.77
N ASN A 88 22.81 -0.10 -5.11
CA ASN A 88 23.38 -1.22 -5.84
C ASN A 88 23.04 -2.57 -5.20
N LEU A 89 21.79 -2.70 -4.72
CA LEU A 89 21.35 -3.90 -4.02
C LEU A 89 21.30 -5.08 -5.00
N SER A 90 22.42 -5.80 -5.11
CA SER A 90 22.44 -7.17 -5.57
C SER A 90 21.83 -8.02 -4.47
N GLY A 91 20.52 -8.24 -4.55
CA GLY A 91 19.81 -9.06 -3.57
C GLY A 91 19.99 -10.54 -3.90
N TYR A 92 20.17 -11.37 -2.87
CA TYR A 92 20.11 -12.83 -2.98
C TYR A 92 18.77 -13.29 -2.38
N ILE A 93 17.94 -13.96 -3.18
CA ILE A 93 16.68 -14.57 -2.73
C ILE A 93 16.82 -16.08 -2.84
N SER A 94 16.60 -16.80 -1.76
CA SER A 94 16.45 -18.24 -1.76
C SER A 94 14.99 -18.62 -1.65
N LEU A 95 14.44 -19.28 -2.67
CA LEU A 95 13.06 -19.74 -2.70
C LEU A 95 13.02 -21.25 -2.45
N GLY A 96 12.27 -21.65 -1.41
CA GLY A 96 11.89 -23.06 -1.22
C GLY A 96 10.65 -23.37 -2.06
N ILE A 97 10.73 -24.33 -2.98
CA ILE A 97 9.57 -24.80 -3.74
C ILE A 97 9.23 -26.21 -3.26
N TRP A 98 7.96 -26.40 -2.90
CA TRP A 98 7.44 -27.69 -2.48
C TRP A 98 7.25 -28.63 -3.68
N PRO A 99 7.63 -29.92 -3.58
CA PRO A 99 7.30 -30.89 -4.61
C PRO A 99 5.78 -31.05 -4.70
N GLY A 100 5.21 -30.77 -5.87
CA GLY A 100 3.75 -30.81 -6.13
C GLY A 100 3.06 -29.46 -6.28
N LEU A 101 3.79 -28.35 -6.11
CA LEU A 101 3.27 -27.04 -6.49
C LEU A 101 3.32 -26.87 -8.01
N ASP A 102 2.25 -26.32 -8.59
CA ASP A 102 2.31 -25.90 -10.00
C ASP A 102 3.35 -24.78 -10.16
N THR A 103 4.48 -25.13 -10.75
CA THR A 103 5.63 -24.23 -10.89
C THR A 103 5.47 -23.23 -12.02
N THR A 104 4.45 -23.36 -12.88
CA THR A 104 4.26 -22.51 -14.06
C THR A 104 4.10 -21.04 -13.68
N HIS A 105 3.26 -20.75 -12.70
CA HIS A 105 3.05 -19.40 -12.18
C HIS A 105 4.28 -18.86 -11.43
N THR A 106 4.97 -19.73 -10.70
CA THR A 106 6.18 -19.37 -9.95
C THR A 106 7.30 -18.94 -10.89
N TYR A 107 7.52 -19.65 -11.99
CA TYR A 107 8.51 -19.27 -13.02
C TYR A 107 8.16 -17.93 -13.66
N CYS A 108 6.90 -17.67 -13.96
CA CYS A 108 6.47 -16.40 -14.54
C CYS A 108 6.76 -15.21 -13.60
N VAL A 109 6.52 -15.39 -12.30
CA VAL A 109 6.82 -14.38 -11.27
C VAL A 109 8.34 -14.17 -11.15
N ILE A 110 9.12 -15.24 -11.12
CA ILE A 110 10.59 -15.17 -11.05
C ILE A 110 11.16 -14.44 -12.27
N GLN A 111 10.70 -14.76 -13.48
CA GLN A 111 11.14 -14.08 -14.69
C GLN A 111 10.84 -12.58 -14.67
N ARG A 112 9.63 -12.19 -14.25
CA ARG A 112 9.26 -10.77 -14.08
C ARG A 112 10.14 -10.07 -13.04
N LEU A 113 10.49 -10.77 -11.97
CA LEU A 113 11.36 -10.26 -10.92
C LEU A 113 12.78 -10.04 -11.42
N LEU A 114 13.35 -10.98 -12.17
CA LEU A 114 14.67 -10.87 -12.78
C LEU A 114 14.73 -9.80 -13.89
N GLN A 115 13.65 -9.64 -14.66
CA GLN A 115 13.54 -8.54 -15.63
C GLN A 115 13.49 -7.16 -14.94
N ALA A 116 12.81 -7.07 -13.80
CA ALA A 116 12.72 -5.83 -13.05
C ALA A 116 14.01 -5.50 -12.26
N TYR A 117 14.78 -6.53 -11.88
CA TYR A 117 15.98 -6.45 -11.04
C TYR A 117 17.09 -7.36 -11.58
N PRO A 118 17.81 -6.94 -12.66
CA PRO A 118 18.82 -7.80 -13.34
C PRO A 118 20.02 -8.18 -12.47
N SER A 119 20.28 -7.41 -11.41
CA SER A 119 21.37 -7.69 -10.45
C SER A 119 20.98 -8.65 -9.31
N MET A 120 19.73 -9.11 -9.30
CA MET A 120 19.24 -10.01 -8.27
C MET A 120 19.58 -11.46 -8.58
N GLN A 121 20.14 -12.18 -7.62
CA GLN A 121 20.40 -13.62 -7.72
C GLN A 121 19.27 -14.40 -7.02
N ILE A 122 18.64 -15.31 -7.76
CA ILE A 122 17.57 -16.16 -7.21
C ILE A 122 18.07 -17.62 -7.22
N THR A 123 18.11 -18.23 -6.04
CA THR A 123 18.36 -19.68 -5.91
C THR A 123 17.08 -20.39 -5.54
N ILE A 124 16.75 -21.42 -6.30
CA ILE A 124 15.60 -22.28 -6.04
C ILE A 124 16.10 -23.56 -5.34
N ARG A 125 15.52 -23.86 -4.18
CA ARG A 125 15.81 -25.10 -3.44
C ARG A 125 14.53 -25.91 -3.26
N PRO A 126 14.59 -27.26 -3.30
CA PRO A 126 13.44 -28.05 -2.88
C PRO A 126 13.14 -27.75 -1.41
N GLY A 127 11.91 -27.33 -1.14
CA GLY A 127 11.44 -27.09 0.23
C GLY A 127 11.03 -28.40 0.88
N THR A 128 11.45 -28.60 2.14
CA THR A 128 10.86 -29.61 3.02
C THR A 128 9.87 -28.93 3.96
N PRO A 129 8.69 -29.54 4.25
CA PRO A 129 7.82 -29.03 5.31
C PRO A 129 8.57 -29.13 6.62
N THR A 130 8.78 -28.01 7.29
CA THR A 130 9.05 -28.03 8.74
C THR A 130 7.73 -28.20 9.44
N GLU A 131 7.57 -29.30 10.18
CA GLU A 131 6.51 -29.50 11.17
C GLU A 131 6.49 -28.37 12.19
#